data_d2a361531f9d1ef4b080e6213c6c9c39
#
_entry.id   d2a361531f9d1ef4b080e6213c6c9c39
#
_cell.length_a   1.000
_cell.length_b   1.000
_cell.length_c   1.000
_cell.angle_alpha   90.00
_cell.angle_beta   90.00
_cell.angle_gamma   90.00
#
_symmetry.space_group_name_H-M   'P 1'
#
loop_
_entity.id
_entity.type
_entity.pdbx_description
1 polymer ?
#
loop_
_entity_poly.entity_id
_entity_poly.type
_entity_poly.pdbx_seq_one_letter_code
_entity_poly.pdbx_strand_id
1 'polypeptide(L)' 'MTELICSRAACRSTATHQVVWRNPRIHAADREKIWLACDEHVDYLRDYLAARDFPVVVRDGVPA' A
#
# COMPACT_ATOMS: atom_id res chain seq x y z
N MET A 1 -6.44 -15.88 -13.05
CA MET A 1 -5.40 -15.79 -12.02
C MET A 1 -5.03 -14.32 -11.83
N THR A 2 -4.97 -13.88 -10.59
CA THR A 2 -4.72 -12.46 -10.30
C THR A 2 -3.23 -12.22 -10.10
N GLU A 3 -2.66 -11.31 -10.87
CA GLU A 3 -1.28 -10.91 -10.67
C GLU A 3 -1.21 -9.84 -9.58
N LEU A 4 -0.20 -9.94 -8.72
CA LEU A 4 0.04 -8.95 -7.68
C LEU A 4 0.96 -7.88 -8.24
N ILE A 5 0.37 -6.78 -8.67
CA ILE A 5 1.12 -5.68 -9.29
C ILE A 5 1.02 -4.42 -8.44
N CYS A 6 1.94 -3.50 -8.68
CA CYS A 6 1.99 -2.23 -7.98
C CYS A 6 0.69 -1.44 -8.15
N SER A 7 0.24 -0.81 -7.07
CA SER A 7 -1.01 -0.04 -7.06
C SER A 7 -0.88 1.34 -7.69
N ARG A 8 0.34 1.81 -7.94
CA ARG A 8 0.53 3.13 -8.52
C ARG A 8 -0.05 3.17 -9.92
N ALA A 9 -0.73 4.26 -10.25
CA ALA A 9 -1.33 4.42 -11.56
C ALA A 9 -0.29 4.22 -12.67
N ALA A 10 -0.67 3.46 -13.68
CA ALA A 10 0.16 3.13 -14.84
C ALA A 10 1.38 2.25 -14.55
N CYS A 11 1.61 1.85 -13.30
CA CYS A 11 2.67 0.92 -12.96
C CYS A 11 2.16 -0.51 -13.07
N ARG A 12 2.91 -1.36 -13.75
CA ARG A 12 2.57 -2.78 -13.92
C ARG A 12 3.65 -3.70 -13.40
N SER A 13 4.60 -3.16 -12.64
CA SER A 13 5.67 -3.97 -12.06
C SER A 13 5.10 -4.90 -10.99
N THR A 14 5.74 -6.06 -10.85
CA THR A 14 5.36 -7.01 -9.81
C THR A 14 5.53 -6.35 -8.44
N ALA A 15 4.51 -6.49 -7.60
CA ALA A 15 4.56 -5.96 -6.25
C ALA A 15 5.50 -6.80 -5.39
N THR A 16 6.27 -6.12 -4.55
CA THR A 16 7.22 -6.75 -3.64
C THR A 16 6.96 -6.38 -2.18
N HIS A 17 6.10 -5.39 -1.97
CA HIS A 17 5.81 -4.86 -0.63
C HIS A 17 4.32 -4.60 -0.48
N GLN A 18 3.89 -4.52 0.78
CA GLN A 18 2.53 -4.12 1.13
C GLN A 18 2.59 -2.81 1.89
N VAL A 19 1.76 -1.85 1.47
CA VAL A 19 1.57 -0.61 2.21
C VAL A 19 0.24 -0.72 2.94
N VAL A 20 0.28 -0.96 4.24
CA VAL A 20 -0.90 -1.14 5.07
C VAL A 20 -1.28 0.20 5.67
N TRP A 21 -2.51 0.64 5.45
CA TRP A 21 -2.92 1.97 5.88
C TRP A 21 -4.39 1.98 6.28
N ARG A 22 -4.79 3.06 6.90
CA ARG A 22 -6.17 3.26 7.32
C ARG A 22 -6.50 4.75 7.27
N ASN A 23 -7.71 5.06 6.84
CA ASN A 23 -8.24 6.42 6.98
C ASN A 23 -9.10 6.48 8.24
N PRO A 24 -8.61 7.09 9.32
CA PRO A 24 -9.31 7.06 10.61
C PRO A 24 -10.65 7.79 10.60
N ARG A 25 -10.93 8.56 9.55
CA ARG A 25 -12.21 9.27 9.45
C ARG A 25 -13.34 8.41 8.92
N ILE A 26 -13.00 7.39 8.11
CA ILE A 26 -14.00 6.55 7.46
C ILE A 26 -13.83 5.07 7.76
N HIS A 27 -12.68 4.67 8.30
CA HIS A 27 -12.42 3.28 8.64
C HIS A 27 -12.41 3.10 10.15
N ALA A 28 -13.03 2.01 10.61
CA ALA A 28 -12.97 1.63 12.02
C ALA A 28 -11.54 1.29 12.42
N ALA A 29 -11.24 1.34 13.71
CA ALA A 29 -9.89 1.12 14.21
C ALA A 29 -9.32 -0.25 13.87
N ASP A 30 -10.18 -1.25 13.69
CA ASP A 30 -9.79 -2.61 13.35
C ASP A 30 -9.76 -2.86 11.83
N ARG A 31 -10.00 -1.84 11.03
CA ARG A 31 -10.01 -1.97 9.58
C ARG A 31 -8.70 -1.50 9.00
N GLU A 32 -8.19 -2.25 8.04
CA GLU A 32 -6.96 -1.90 7.32
C GLU A 32 -7.18 -2.02 5.84
N LYS A 33 -6.53 -1.16 5.08
CA LYS A 33 -6.43 -1.27 3.63
C LYS A 33 -5.02 -1.65 3.27
N ILE A 34 -4.86 -2.37 2.19
CA ILE A 34 -3.53 -2.80 1.73
C ILE A 34 -3.37 -2.37 0.28
N TRP A 35 -2.32 -1.61 0.01
CA TRP A 35 -1.88 -1.30 -1.34
C TRP A 35 -0.61 -2.08 -1.61
N LEU A 36 -0.58 -2.75 -2.74
CA LEU A 36 0.62 -3.45 -3.17
C LEU A 36 1.55 -2.47 -3.87
N ALA A 37 2.84 -2.62 -3.66
CA ALA A 37 3.83 -1.70 -4.21
C ALA A 37 5.07 -2.44 -4.69
N CYS A 38 5.65 -1.98 -5.78
CA CYS A 38 6.96 -2.46 -6.23
C CYS A 38 8.07 -1.72 -5.49
N ASP A 39 9.31 -2.19 -5.64
CA ASP A 39 10.45 -1.58 -4.98
C ASP A 39 10.60 -0.10 -5.29
N GLU A 40 10.25 0.31 -6.50
CA GLU A 40 10.42 1.69 -6.94
C GLU A 40 9.36 2.63 -6.38
N HIS A 41 8.18 2.11 -6.06
CA HIS A 41 7.06 2.95 -5.67
C HIS A 41 6.60 2.77 -4.23
N VAL A 42 7.20 1.84 -3.49
CA VAL A 42 6.79 1.60 -2.12
C VAL A 42 6.94 2.87 -1.26
N ASP A 43 8.04 3.58 -1.41
CA ASP A 43 8.27 4.83 -0.68
C ASP A 43 7.31 5.93 -1.16
N TYR A 44 7.07 6.00 -2.45
CA TYR A 44 6.15 6.96 -3.02
C TYR A 44 4.74 6.79 -2.44
N LEU A 45 4.25 5.55 -2.41
CA LEU A 45 2.91 5.28 -1.91
C LEU A 45 2.82 5.50 -0.40
N ARG A 46 3.86 5.11 0.34
CA ARG A 46 3.91 5.37 1.78
C ARG A 46 3.85 6.87 2.06
N ASP A 47 4.68 7.64 1.36
CA ASP A 47 4.74 9.08 1.58
C ASP A 47 3.44 9.77 1.20
N TYR A 48 2.80 9.30 0.14
CA TYR A 48 1.49 9.82 -0.28
C TYR A 48 0.46 9.70 0.84
N LEU A 49 0.41 8.53 1.48
CA LEU A 49 -0.55 8.28 2.55
C LEU A 49 -0.15 8.98 3.84
N ALA A 50 1.15 9.02 4.15
CA ALA A 50 1.65 9.70 5.33
C ALA A 50 1.39 11.20 5.29
N ALA A 51 1.46 11.80 4.09
CA ALA A 51 1.18 13.22 3.91
C ALA A 51 -0.28 13.57 4.21
N ARG A 52 -1.16 12.58 4.24
CA ARG A 52 -2.57 12.74 4.59
C ARG A 52 -2.84 12.44 6.05
N ASP A 53 -1.80 12.24 6.84
CA ASP A 53 -1.88 11.89 8.26
C ASP A 53 -2.57 10.55 8.51
N PHE A 54 -2.50 9.64 7.55
CA PHE A 54 -3.04 8.29 7.73
C PHE A 54 -2.00 7.40 8.42
N PRO A 55 -2.40 6.53 9.35
CA PRO A 55 -1.49 5.50 9.86
C PRO A 55 -1.04 4.59 8.71
N VAL A 56 0.26 4.42 8.54
CA VAL A 56 0.85 3.66 7.44
C VAL A 56 1.96 2.77 7.97
N VAL A 57 1.95 1.51 7.54
CA VAL A 57 3.02 0.56 7.85
C VAL A 57 3.39 -0.16 6.56
N VAL A 58 4.68 -0.26 6.28
CA VAL A 58 5.16 -1.01 5.13
C VAL A 58 5.62 -2.40 5.59
N ARG A 59 5.17 -3.43 4.89
CA ARG A 59 5.58 -4.81 5.14
C ARG A 59 6.25 -5.37 3.90
N ASP A 60 7.32 -6.13 4.10
CA ASP A 60 7.99 -6.81 3.01
C ASP A 60 7.15 -7.98 2.51
N GLY A 61 7.29 -8.26 1.22
CA GLY A 61 6.58 -9.36 0.59
C GLY A 61 5.14 -9.01 0.25
N VAL A 62 4.44 -9.97 -0.33
CA VAL A 62 3.04 -9.81 -0.75
C VAL A 62 2.25 -11.01 -0.26
N PRO A 63 0.91 -10.86 -0.13
CA PRO A 63 0.08 -11.99 0.26
C PRO A 63 0.19 -13.12 -0.75
N ALA A 64 0.31 -14.31 -0.26
CA ALA A 64 0.39 -15.50 -1.13
C ALA A 64 -0.99 -15.79 -1.74
#